data_a23718e101d7338893695e637984d0d6
#
_entry.id   a23718e101d7338893695e637984d0d6
#
_cell.length_a   1.000
_cell.length_b   1.000
_cell.length_c   1.000
_cell.angle_alpha   90.00
_cell.angle_beta   90.00
_cell.angle_gamma   90.00
#
_symmetry.space_group_name_H-M   'P 1'
#
loop_
_entity.id
_entity.type
_entity.pdbx_description
1 polymer ?
#
loop_
_entity_poly.entity_id
_entity_poly.type
_entity_poly.pdbx_seq_one_letter_code
_entity_poly.pdbx_strand_id
1 'polypeptide(L)'
;MTAHLATALQGNAWLAEATAAVESDPAAITTLFPAAGRGCGRAPLPGEPAGPALTTWTADDAARVVLLARLRLPRAGLVATVHRLYRDGDAAERRAVLRALPWLDVGDECADLLHDALRTNDPRLVAAALGPYARHLDPAAWRQAVLKCVFMGVPLSVVDGVEQRADAELAEMLDGLRRERAAANRAFPDDALAVLTLAQQSSA
;
A
#
# COMPACT_ATOMS: atom_id res chain seq x y z
N MET A 1 -7.80 10.41 -6.98
CA MET A 1 -7.68 8.94 -6.95
C MET A 1 -9.00 8.25 -6.67
N THR A 2 -9.64 8.43 -5.51
CA THR A 2 -10.92 7.74 -5.19
C THR A 2 -12.01 7.95 -6.24
N ALA A 3 -12.13 9.17 -6.80
CA ALA A 3 -13.03 9.45 -7.91
C ALA A 3 -12.67 8.65 -9.18
N HIS A 4 -11.38 8.49 -9.49
CA HIS A 4 -10.91 7.69 -10.62
C HIS A 4 -11.25 6.20 -10.42
N LEU A 5 -11.01 5.64 -9.23
CA LEU A 5 -11.37 4.26 -8.90
C LEU A 5 -12.88 4.03 -9.00
N ALA A 6 -13.70 4.98 -8.52
CA ALA A 6 -15.15 4.93 -8.66
C ALA A 6 -15.58 4.98 -10.13
N THR A 7 -14.93 5.80 -10.96
CA THR A 7 -15.21 5.88 -12.42
C THR A 7 -14.84 4.57 -13.12
N ALA A 8 -13.70 3.95 -12.78
CA ALA A 8 -13.30 2.67 -13.37
C ALA A 8 -14.26 1.52 -13.05
N LEU A 9 -15.03 1.64 -11.95
CA LEU A 9 -16.07 0.70 -11.54
C LEU A 9 -17.49 1.19 -11.86
N GLN A 10 -17.61 2.24 -12.70
CA GLN A 10 -18.91 2.80 -13.07
C GLN A 10 -19.78 1.74 -13.73
N GLY A 11 -21.05 1.67 -13.32
CA GLY A 11 -22.01 0.66 -13.80
C GLY A 11 -22.02 -0.65 -12.98
N ASN A 12 -21.16 -0.81 -12.00
CA ASN A 12 -21.25 -1.93 -11.08
C ASN A 12 -22.40 -1.70 -10.08
N ALA A 13 -23.52 -2.41 -10.26
CA ALA A 13 -24.73 -2.25 -9.45
C ALA A 13 -24.47 -2.56 -7.97
N TRP A 14 -23.70 -3.62 -7.68
CA TRP A 14 -23.37 -3.99 -6.30
C TRP A 14 -22.62 -2.86 -5.58
N LEU A 15 -21.63 -2.23 -6.24
CA LEU A 15 -20.86 -1.14 -5.62
C LEU A 15 -21.75 0.07 -5.35
N ALA A 16 -22.67 0.39 -6.25
CA ALA A 16 -23.62 1.50 -6.05
C ALA A 16 -24.49 1.27 -4.83
N GLU A 17 -25.07 0.08 -4.69
CA GLU A 17 -25.88 -0.32 -3.53
C GLU A 17 -25.05 -0.34 -2.24
N ALA A 18 -23.85 -0.95 -2.27
CA ALA A 18 -22.95 -1.03 -1.13
C ALA A 18 -22.50 0.37 -0.66
N THR A 19 -22.23 1.28 -1.59
CA THR A 19 -21.86 2.67 -1.29
C THR A 19 -23.00 3.40 -0.59
N ALA A 20 -24.22 3.29 -1.11
CA ALA A 20 -25.41 3.89 -0.48
C ALA A 20 -25.67 3.31 0.92
N ALA A 21 -25.47 2.00 1.10
CA ALA A 21 -25.63 1.34 2.39
C ALA A 21 -24.63 1.86 3.44
N VAL A 22 -23.32 1.98 3.11
CA VAL A 22 -22.32 2.48 4.08
C VAL A 22 -22.45 3.98 4.35
N GLU A 23 -22.99 4.76 3.42
CA GLU A 23 -23.31 6.17 3.64
C GLU A 23 -24.50 6.35 4.59
N SER A 24 -25.47 5.44 4.54
CA SER A 24 -26.65 5.42 5.41
C SER A 24 -26.34 4.83 6.79
N ASP A 25 -25.62 3.71 6.82
CA ASP A 25 -25.21 3.01 8.03
C ASP A 25 -23.74 2.60 7.93
N PRO A 26 -22.80 3.33 8.56
CA PRO A 26 -21.39 2.97 8.56
C PRO A 26 -21.07 1.57 9.09
N ALA A 27 -21.94 0.95 9.91
CA ALA A 27 -21.72 -0.40 10.42
C ALA A 27 -21.82 -1.47 9.33
N ALA A 28 -22.54 -1.18 8.23
CA ALA A 28 -22.64 -2.07 7.07
C ALA A 28 -21.27 -2.39 6.43
N ILE A 29 -20.23 -1.56 6.65
CA ILE A 29 -18.87 -1.80 6.14
C ILE A 29 -18.34 -3.17 6.57
N THR A 30 -18.70 -3.68 7.75
CA THR A 30 -18.20 -4.95 8.27
C THR A 30 -18.61 -6.16 7.44
N THR A 31 -19.72 -6.08 6.75
CA THR A 31 -20.23 -7.14 5.86
C THR A 31 -19.92 -6.86 4.39
N LEU A 32 -19.92 -5.60 3.99
CA LEU A 32 -19.72 -5.20 2.59
C LEU A 32 -18.25 -5.20 2.18
N PHE A 33 -17.34 -4.84 3.08
CA PHE A 33 -15.91 -4.82 2.78
C PHE A 33 -15.36 -6.22 2.40
N PRO A 34 -15.63 -7.30 3.15
CA PRO A 34 -15.25 -8.66 2.72
C PRO A 34 -15.98 -9.12 1.46
N ALA A 35 -17.20 -8.64 1.23
CA ALA A 35 -18.01 -9.04 0.07
C ALA A 35 -17.54 -8.43 -1.25
N ALA A 36 -16.66 -7.43 -1.26
CA ALA A 36 -16.24 -6.70 -2.45
C ALA A 36 -15.72 -7.61 -3.58
N GLY A 37 -14.96 -8.66 -3.25
CA GLY A 37 -14.47 -9.61 -4.24
C GLY A 37 -15.57 -10.45 -4.92
N ARG A 38 -16.71 -10.66 -4.25
CA ARG A 38 -17.89 -11.30 -4.85
C ARG A 38 -18.74 -10.31 -5.65
N GLY A 39 -18.82 -9.06 -5.16
CA GLY A 39 -19.64 -8.02 -5.79
C GLY A 39 -19.01 -7.38 -7.03
N CYS A 40 -17.71 -7.16 -7.03
CA CYS A 40 -17.00 -6.46 -8.11
C CYS A 40 -16.06 -7.36 -8.92
N GLY A 41 -15.80 -8.59 -8.46
CA GLY A 41 -14.76 -9.45 -9.03
C GLY A 41 -13.36 -9.03 -8.58
N ARG A 42 -12.35 -9.80 -9.06
CA ARG A 42 -10.93 -9.64 -8.70
C ARG A 42 -10.04 -9.40 -9.91
N ALA A 43 -10.63 -9.07 -11.05
CA ALA A 43 -9.88 -8.75 -12.26
C ALA A 43 -9.11 -7.42 -12.08
N PRO A 44 -8.00 -7.21 -12.83
CA PRO A 44 -7.38 -5.90 -12.92
C PRO A 44 -8.41 -4.84 -13.35
N LEU A 45 -8.24 -3.62 -12.86
CA LEU A 45 -9.11 -2.51 -13.27
C LEU A 45 -8.92 -2.20 -14.75
N PRO A 46 -10.00 -1.90 -15.48
CA PRO A 46 -9.92 -1.42 -16.86
C PRO A 46 -9.07 -0.13 -16.95
N GLY A 47 -8.17 -0.09 -17.92
CA GLY A 47 -7.33 1.10 -18.16
C GLY A 47 -6.11 1.23 -17.25
N GLU A 48 -5.89 0.31 -16.31
CA GLU A 48 -4.63 0.26 -15.57
C GLU A 48 -3.48 -0.07 -16.51
N PRO A 49 -2.36 0.68 -16.46
CA PRO A 49 -1.19 0.36 -17.25
C PRO A 49 -0.66 -1.03 -16.85
N ALA A 50 -0.15 -1.76 -17.84
CA ALA A 50 0.57 -2.99 -17.57
C ALA A 50 1.77 -2.68 -16.69
N GLY A 51 1.72 -3.10 -15.45
CA GLY A 51 2.75 -2.86 -14.43
C GLY A 51 3.05 -4.12 -13.64
N PRO A 52 3.99 -4.06 -12.69
CA PRO A 52 4.22 -5.16 -11.77
C PRO A 52 2.90 -5.56 -11.09
N ALA A 53 2.63 -6.86 -11.01
CA ALA A 53 1.40 -7.38 -10.40
C ALA A 53 1.15 -6.85 -8.97
N LEU A 54 2.21 -6.44 -8.27
CA LEU A 54 2.16 -5.85 -6.93
C LEU A 54 1.54 -4.46 -6.88
N THR A 55 1.61 -3.67 -7.96
CA THR A 55 1.05 -2.31 -8.03
C THR A 55 -0.29 -2.24 -8.74
N THR A 56 -0.63 -3.26 -9.52
CA THR A 56 -1.89 -3.33 -10.28
C THR A 56 -3.09 -3.26 -9.33
N TRP A 57 -4.02 -2.37 -9.64
CA TRP A 57 -5.31 -2.30 -8.96
C TRP A 57 -6.23 -3.39 -9.45
N THR A 58 -6.92 -4.06 -8.54
CA THR A 58 -8.00 -4.99 -8.85
C THR A 58 -9.35 -4.38 -8.51
N ALA A 59 -10.41 -4.87 -9.13
CA ALA A 59 -11.76 -4.33 -8.94
C ALA A 59 -12.19 -4.38 -7.45
N ASP A 60 -11.87 -5.47 -6.74
CA ASP A 60 -12.17 -5.60 -5.32
C ASP A 60 -11.34 -4.66 -4.43
N ASP A 61 -10.05 -4.41 -4.75
CA ASP A 61 -9.25 -3.42 -4.03
C ASP A 61 -9.87 -2.02 -4.19
N ALA A 62 -10.17 -1.65 -5.43
CA ALA A 62 -10.76 -0.35 -5.72
C ALA A 62 -12.13 -0.17 -5.05
N ALA A 63 -12.97 -1.20 -5.09
CA ALA A 63 -14.27 -1.18 -4.41
C ALA A 63 -14.12 -0.96 -2.90
N ARG A 64 -13.19 -1.67 -2.25
CA ARG A 64 -12.91 -1.51 -0.81
C ARG A 64 -12.43 -0.11 -0.47
N VAL A 65 -11.55 0.47 -1.29
CA VAL A 65 -11.08 1.86 -1.10
C VAL A 65 -12.23 2.85 -1.26
N VAL A 66 -13.09 2.66 -2.27
CA VAL A 66 -14.29 3.51 -2.46
C VAL A 66 -15.21 3.41 -1.25
N LEU A 67 -15.50 2.20 -0.74
CA LEU A 67 -16.36 2.03 0.43
C LEU A 67 -15.79 2.72 1.68
N LEU A 68 -14.47 2.58 1.95
CA LEU A 68 -13.83 3.26 3.07
C LEU A 68 -13.89 4.78 2.94
N ALA A 69 -13.66 5.31 1.75
CA ALA A 69 -13.71 6.75 1.47
C ALA A 69 -15.13 7.36 1.59
N ARG A 70 -16.18 6.52 1.60
CA ARG A 70 -17.57 6.96 1.75
C ARG A 70 -18.07 6.90 3.20
N LEU A 71 -17.28 6.36 4.11
CA LEU A 71 -17.64 6.34 5.52
C LEU A 71 -17.74 7.77 6.08
N ARG A 72 -18.87 8.11 6.66
CA ARG A 72 -19.10 9.39 7.34
C ARG A 72 -18.99 9.18 8.86
N LEU A 73 -17.76 9.02 9.32
CA LEU A 73 -17.43 8.82 10.72
C LEU A 73 -16.55 9.96 11.24
N PRO A 74 -16.66 10.33 12.51
CA PRO A 74 -15.63 11.10 13.18
C PRO A 74 -14.28 10.36 13.07
N ARG A 75 -13.16 11.11 13.04
CA ARG A 75 -11.82 10.56 12.87
C ARG A 75 -11.52 9.36 13.77
N ALA A 76 -11.79 9.44 15.05
CA ALA A 76 -11.57 8.33 15.98
C ALA A 76 -12.38 7.07 15.61
N GLY A 77 -13.62 7.24 15.14
CA GLY A 77 -14.44 6.13 14.65
C GLY A 77 -13.92 5.53 13.35
N LEU A 78 -13.42 6.38 12.45
CA LEU A 78 -12.79 5.94 11.20
C LEU A 78 -11.51 5.14 11.48
N VAL A 79 -10.61 5.65 12.33
CA VAL A 79 -9.39 4.97 12.79
C VAL A 79 -9.72 3.61 13.40
N ALA A 80 -10.68 3.55 14.33
CA ALA A 80 -11.08 2.28 14.94
C ALA A 80 -11.64 1.28 13.91
N THR A 81 -12.39 1.77 12.92
CA THR A 81 -12.95 0.93 11.84
C THR A 81 -11.85 0.39 10.95
N VAL A 82 -10.89 1.23 10.54
CA VAL A 82 -9.73 0.85 9.73
C VAL A 82 -8.90 -0.23 10.42
N HIS A 83 -8.56 -0.05 11.71
CA HIS A 83 -7.83 -1.04 12.49
C HIS A 83 -8.58 -2.38 12.60
N ARG A 84 -9.90 -2.35 12.81
CA ARG A 84 -10.71 -3.57 12.87
C ARG A 84 -10.69 -4.30 11.53
N LEU A 85 -10.97 -3.61 10.42
CA LEU A 85 -10.99 -4.22 9.08
C LEU A 85 -9.62 -4.79 8.70
N TYR A 86 -8.53 -4.12 9.08
CA TYR A 86 -7.19 -4.66 8.86
C TYR A 86 -6.92 -5.91 9.69
N ARG A 87 -7.23 -5.88 10.98
CA ARG A 87 -6.96 -6.99 11.91
C ARG A 87 -7.73 -8.25 11.55
N ASP A 88 -9.01 -8.09 11.23
CA ASP A 88 -9.95 -9.19 10.99
C ASP A 88 -9.91 -9.66 9.53
N GLY A 89 -9.31 -8.88 8.63
CA GLY A 89 -9.27 -9.10 7.19
C GLY A 89 -8.26 -10.15 6.73
N ASP A 90 -8.52 -10.73 5.57
CA ASP A 90 -7.56 -11.54 4.82
C ASP A 90 -6.46 -10.66 4.16
N ALA A 91 -5.49 -11.29 3.48
CA ALA A 91 -4.38 -10.56 2.85
C ALA A 91 -4.85 -9.55 1.79
N ALA A 92 -5.92 -9.83 1.03
CA ALA A 92 -6.46 -8.90 0.05
C ALA A 92 -7.18 -7.73 0.72
N GLU A 93 -7.89 -7.98 1.81
CA GLU A 93 -8.58 -6.97 2.61
C GLU A 93 -7.57 -6.05 3.31
N ARG A 94 -6.53 -6.62 3.93
CA ARG A 94 -5.42 -5.85 4.54
C ARG A 94 -4.72 -4.96 3.50
N ARG A 95 -4.44 -5.50 2.30
CA ARG A 95 -3.87 -4.73 1.20
C ARG A 95 -4.75 -3.54 0.82
N ALA A 96 -6.05 -3.75 0.69
CA ALA A 96 -6.98 -2.69 0.35
C ALA A 96 -7.07 -1.61 1.44
N VAL A 97 -7.01 -1.99 2.73
CA VAL A 97 -6.91 -1.03 3.84
C VAL A 97 -5.66 -0.18 3.69
N LEU A 98 -4.47 -0.78 3.53
CA LEU A 98 -3.21 -0.04 3.37
C LEU A 98 -3.25 0.92 2.18
N ARG A 99 -3.82 0.47 1.07
CA ARG A 99 -4.01 1.30 -0.14
C ARG A 99 -5.00 2.44 0.06
N ALA A 100 -5.95 2.30 0.99
CA ALA A 100 -6.94 3.35 1.28
C ALA A 100 -6.37 4.47 2.17
N LEU A 101 -5.42 4.17 3.08
CA LEU A 101 -4.92 5.10 4.09
C LEU A 101 -4.58 6.50 3.57
N PRO A 102 -3.92 6.67 2.40
CA PRO A 102 -3.57 8.01 1.90
C PRO A 102 -4.78 8.91 1.61
N TRP A 103 -5.98 8.34 1.49
CA TRP A 103 -7.21 9.01 1.09
C TRP A 103 -8.21 9.19 2.24
N LEU A 104 -7.85 8.70 3.43
CA LEU A 104 -8.68 8.76 4.63
C LEU A 104 -8.18 9.87 5.57
N ASP A 105 -9.11 10.49 6.29
CA ASP A 105 -8.76 11.46 7.32
C ASP A 105 -8.39 10.75 8.64
N VAL A 106 -7.26 10.03 8.61
CA VAL A 106 -6.73 9.28 9.76
C VAL A 106 -5.39 9.82 10.27
N GLY A 107 -4.83 10.87 9.64
CA GLY A 107 -3.52 11.42 10.00
C GLY A 107 -2.44 10.35 9.99
N ASP A 108 -1.69 10.22 11.09
CA ASP A 108 -0.65 9.21 11.32
C ASP A 108 -1.11 8.06 12.23
N GLU A 109 -2.36 8.09 12.70
CA GLU A 109 -2.90 7.16 13.71
C GLU A 109 -3.00 5.69 13.24
N CYS A 110 -2.75 5.43 11.95
CA CYS A 110 -2.70 4.07 11.38
C CYS A 110 -1.30 3.65 10.91
N ALA A 111 -0.23 4.37 11.32
CA ALA A 111 1.14 4.04 10.94
C ALA A 111 1.60 2.67 11.48
N ASP A 112 1.05 2.21 12.59
CA ASP A 112 1.27 0.88 13.15
C ASP A 112 0.87 -0.25 12.21
N LEU A 113 -0.15 -0.04 11.35
CA LEU A 113 -0.56 -1.00 10.32
C LEU A 113 0.51 -1.19 9.24
N LEU A 114 1.27 -0.13 8.93
CA LEU A 114 2.43 -0.24 8.03
C LEU A 114 3.51 -1.13 8.65
N HIS A 115 3.83 -0.89 9.93
CA HIS A 115 4.80 -1.72 10.65
C HIS A 115 4.37 -3.19 10.70
N ASP A 116 3.07 -3.46 10.88
CA ASP A 116 2.54 -4.82 10.85
C ASP A 116 2.71 -5.46 9.48
N ALA A 117 2.32 -4.78 8.41
CA ALA A 117 2.47 -5.25 7.03
C ALA A 117 3.95 -5.51 6.67
N LEU A 118 4.86 -4.62 7.10
CA LEU A 118 6.30 -4.74 6.88
C LEU A 118 6.94 -5.91 7.65
N ARG A 119 6.32 -6.44 8.70
CA ARG A 119 6.78 -7.68 9.37
C ARG A 119 6.41 -8.95 8.59
N THR A 120 5.45 -8.88 7.67
CA THR A 120 5.03 -10.03 6.86
C THR A 120 6.05 -10.35 5.76
N ASN A 121 5.97 -11.56 5.20
CA ASN A 121 6.69 -11.93 3.98
C ASN A 121 5.76 -11.95 2.75
N ASP A 122 4.60 -11.30 2.82
CA ASP A 122 3.72 -11.11 1.66
C ASP A 122 4.18 -9.87 0.87
N PRO A 123 4.73 -10.03 -0.35
CA PRO A 123 5.24 -8.90 -1.13
C PRO A 123 4.15 -7.90 -1.50
N ARG A 124 2.87 -8.33 -1.53
CA ARG A 124 1.73 -7.44 -1.83
C ARG A 124 1.43 -6.51 -0.67
N LEU A 125 1.55 -6.99 0.57
CA LEU A 125 1.37 -6.18 1.77
C LEU A 125 2.55 -5.23 1.97
N VAL A 126 3.78 -5.71 1.75
CA VAL A 126 4.99 -4.87 1.80
C VAL A 126 4.90 -3.73 0.78
N ALA A 127 4.54 -4.04 -0.48
CA ALA A 127 4.35 -3.02 -1.51
C ALA A 127 3.25 -2.01 -1.14
N ALA A 128 2.11 -2.46 -0.64
CA ALA A 128 1.01 -1.58 -0.23
C ALA A 128 1.37 -0.66 0.95
N ALA A 129 2.18 -1.17 1.89
CA ALA A 129 2.65 -0.39 3.04
C ALA A 129 3.66 0.71 2.66
N LEU A 130 4.32 0.58 1.51
CA LEU A 130 5.30 1.55 1.02
C LEU A 130 4.73 2.56 -0.01
N GLY A 131 3.41 2.58 -0.19
CA GLY A 131 2.73 3.63 -0.94
C GLY A 131 2.73 4.98 -0.20
N PRO A 132 1.92 5.97 -0.66
CA PRO A 132 2.00 7.36 -0.19
C PRO A 132 1.80 7.57 1.33
N TYR A 133 1.17 6.63 2.02
CA TYR A 133 1.01 6.72 3.48
C TYR A 133 2.31 6.38 4.24
N ALA A 134 3.31 5.77 3.57
CA ALA A 134 4.64 5.49 4.14
C ALA A 134 5.41 6.76 4.58
N ARG A 135 4.94 7.95 4.22
CA ARG A 135 5.44 9.22 4.76
C ARG A 135 5.36 9.31 6.29
N HIS A 136 4.48 8.52 6.92
CA HIS A 136 4.32 8.44 8.37
C HIS A 136 5.24 7.41 9.05
N LEU A 137 6.02 6.63 8.28
CA LEU A 137 7.10 5.83 8.83
C LEU A 137 8.27 6.73 9.22
N ASP A 138 8.86 6.46 10.38
CA ASP A 138 10.13 7.08 10.74
C ASP A 138 11.24 6.73 9.73
N PRO A 139 12.31 7.53 9.64
CA PRO A 139 13.35 7.30 8.64
C PRO A 139 14.01 5.93 8.73
N ALA A 140 14.25 5.41 9.94
CA ALA A 140 14.91 4.12 10.13
C ALA A 140 14.03 2.96 9.66
N ALA A 141 12.75 2.95 10.05
CA ALA A 141 11.78 1.95 9.60
C ALA A 141 11.58 1.98 8.08
N TRP A 142 11.54 3.18 7.48
CA TRP A 142 11.42 3.33 6.04
C TRP A 142 12.63 2.76 5.29
N ARG A 143 13.88 3.08 5.73
CA ARG A 143 15.10 2.53 5.12
C ARG A 143 15.15 1.01 5.21
N GLN A 144 14.81 0.44 6.37
CA GLN A 144 14.73 -1.01 6.55
C GLN A 144 13.70 -1.64 5.61
N ALA A 145 12.58 -0.97 5.37
CA ALA A 145 11.56 -1.46 4.43
C ALA A 145 12.05 -1.42 2.97
N VAL A 146 12.83 -0.40 2.57
CA VAL A 146 13.50 -0.35 1.25
C VAL A 146 14.46 -1.54 1.09
N LEU A 147 15.31 -1.81 2.09
CA LEU A 147 16.20 -2.97 2.05
C LEU A 147 15.40 -4.29 1.97
N LYS A 148 14.31 -4.38 2.71
CA LYS A 148 13.43 -5.56 2.66
C LYS A 148 12.88 -5.77 1.25
N CYS A 149 12.49 -4.73 0.54
CA CYS A 149 12.08 -4.83 -0.86
C CYS A 149 13.18 -5.46 -1.73
N VAL A 150 14.41 -4.95 -1.63
CA VAL A 150 15.56 -5.52 -2.37
C VAL A 150 15.80 -6.99 -2.01
N PHE A 151 15.66 -7.34 -0.73
CA PHE A 151 15.82 -8.71 -0.26
C PHE A 151 14.73 -9.65 -0.80
N MET A 152 13.48 -9.19 -0.81
CA MET A 152 12.31 -9.96 -1.28
C MET A 152 12.12 -9.95 -2.79
N GLY A 153 12.88 -9.14 -3.55
CA GLY A 153 12.66 -8.95 -4.98
C GLY A 153 11.39 -8.12 -5.30
N VAL A 154 10.97 -7.27 -4.37
CA VAL A 154 9.90 -6.29 -4.59
C VAL A 154 10.51 -5.08 -5.33
N PRO A 155 9.98 -4.69 -6.49
CA PRO A 155 10.53 -3.55 -7.24
C PRO A 155 10.48 -2.26 -6.42
N LEU A 156 11.56 -1.47 -6.41
CA LEU A 156 11.61 -0.20 -5.67
C LEU A 156 10.71 0.88 -6.27
N SER A 157 10.17 0.68 -7.45
CA SER A 157 9.13 1.54 -8.03
C SER A 157 7.82 1.56 -7.21
N VAL A 158 7.62 0.61 -6.28
CA VAL A 158 6.46 0.62 -5.37
C VAL A 158 6.65 1.59 -4.19
N VAL A 159 7.89 2.02 -3.93
CA VAL A 159 8.23 2.85 -2.76
C VAL A 159 7.97 4.31 -3.08
N ASP A 160 6.99 4.89 -2.41
CA ASP A 160 6.70 6.32 -2.51
C ASP A 160 7.77 7.15 -1.81
N GLY A 161 8.13 8.30 -2.41
CA GLY A 161 9.05 9.26 -1.82
C GLY A 161 10.52 8.84 -1.83
N VAL A 162 10.95 7.88 -2.67
CA VAL A 162 12.36 7.46 -2.75
C VAL A 162 13.28 8.64 -3.05
N GLU A 163 12.93 9.50 -4.02
CA GLU A 163 13.75 10.64 -4.42
C GLU A 163 13.93 11.67 -3.31
N GLN A 164 12.94 11.82 -2.44
CA GLN A 164 12.95 12.81 -1.35
C GLN A 164 13.58 12.27 -0.06
N ARG A 165 13.61 10.95 0.11
CA ARG A 165 13.99 10.30 1.38
C ARG A 165 15.29 9.50 1.30
N ALA A 166 15.83 9.29 0.08
CA ALA A 166 17.11 8.63 -0.10
C ALA A 166 18.23 9.50 0.48
N ASP A 167 18.92 8.99 1.49
CA ASP A 167 19.94 9.67 2.25
C ASP A 167 21.22 8.82 2.40
N ALA A 168 22.26 9.42 3.03
CA ALA A 168 23.57 8.77 3.23
C ALA A 168 23.44 7.44 3.96
N GLU A 169 22.59 7.34 4.97
CA GLU A 169 22.41 6.10 5.73
C GLU A 169 21.77 5.00 4.86
N LEU A 170 20.79 5.34 4.02
CA LEU A 170 20.26 4.38 3.03
C LEU A 170 21.34 3.94 2.05
N ALA A 171 22.22 4.87 1.59
CA ALA A 171 23.33 4.55 0.70
C ALA A 171 24.29 3.53 1.33
N GLU A 172 24.68 3.73 2.60
CA GLU A 172 25.54 2.81 3.34
C GLU A 172 24.88 1.42 3.47
N MET A 173 23.59 1.38 3.81
CA MET A 173 22.85 0.12 3.97
C MET A 173 22.75 -0.64 2.64
N LEU A 174 22.41 0.05 1.54
CA LEU A 174 22.32 -0.56 0.20
C LEU A 174 23.69 -1.03 -0.31
N ASP A 175 24.77 -0.27 -0.06
CA ASP A 175 26.11 -0.69 -0.44
C ASP A 175 26.59 -1.90 0.37
N GLY A 176 26.24 -1.97 1.64
CA GLY A 176 26.46 -3.15 2.47
C GLY A 176 25.77 -4.40 1.90
N LEU A 177 24.48 -4.28 1.56
CA LEU A 177 23.70 -5.35 0.94
C LEU A 177 24.27 -5.75 -0.44
N ARG A 178 24.72 -4.77 -1.24
CA ARG A 178 25.35 -5.01 -2.54
C ARG A 178 26.62 -5.87 -2.40
N ARG A 179 27.48 -5.52 -1.42
CA ARG A 179 28.71 -6.28 -1.14
C ARG A 179 28.41 -7.70 -0.64
N GLU A 180 27.41 -7.85 0.23
CA GLU A 180 26.98 -9.17 0.70
C GLU A 180 26.48 -10.05 -0.45
N ARG A 181 25.62 -9.50 -1.33
CA ARG A 181 25.11 -10.22 -2.53
C ARG A 181 26.23 -10.61 -3.48
N ALA A 182 27.20 -9.72 -3.71
CA ALA A 182 28.35 -9.99 -4.54
C ALA A 182 29.22 -11.12 -3.96
N ALA A 183 29.45 -11.13 -2.64
CA ALA A 183 30.17 -12.21 -1.96
C ALA A 183 29.45 -13.57 -2.06
N ALA A 184 28.11 -13.53 -2.14
CA ALA A 184 27.27 -14.72 -2.34
C ALA A 184 27.04 -15.06 -3.85
N ASN A 185 27.75 -14.40 -4.77
CA ASN A 185 27.59 -14.53 -6.22
C ASN A 185 26.13 -14.30 -6.69
N ARG A 186 25.44 -13.33 -6.08
CA ARG A 186 24.06 -12.93 -6.42
C ARG A 186 24.07 -11.54 -7.06
N ALA A 187 23.30 -11.36 -8.12
CA ALA A 187 23.13 -10.05 -8.76
C ALA A 187 22.47 -9.04 -7.82
N PHE A 188 22.89 -7.79 -7.88
CA PHE A 188 22.22 -6.68 -7.22
C PHE A 188 21.20 -6.09 -8.22
N PRO A 189 19.93 -5.84 -7.82
CA PRO A 189 18.91 -5.34 -8.72
C PRO A 189 19.25 -3.95 -9.29
N ASP A 190 18.92 -3.71 -10.55
CA ASP A 190 19.23 -2.45 -11.25
C ASP A 190 18.50 -1.25 -10.61
N ASP A 191 17.26 -1.44 -10.18
CA ASP A 191 16.48 -0.40 -9.48
C ASP A 191 17.09 -0.06 -8.12
N ALA A 192 17.63 -1.05 -7.40
CA ALA A 192 18.36 -0.82 -6.16
C ALA A 192 19.70 -0.10 -6.39
N LEU A 193 20.37 -0.38 -7.50
CA LEU A 193 21.58 0.35 -7.89
C LEU A 193 21.27 1.82 -8.22
N ALA A 194 20.16 2.07 -8.90
CA ALA A 194 19.70 3.42 -9.18
C ALA A 194 19.41 4.21 -7.88
N VAL A 195 18.71 3.60 -6.90
CA VAL A 195 18.44 4.22 -5.59
C VAL A 195 19.73 4.45 -4.81
N LEU A 196 20.69 3.52 -4.83
CA LEU A 196 22.00 3.70 -4.20
C LEU A 196 22.73 4.93 -4.77
N THR A 197 22.75 5.06 -6.10
CA THR A 197 23.37 6.20 -6.77
C THR A 197 22.70 7.52 -6.40
N LEU A 198 21.36 7.54 -6.37
CA LEU A 198 20.58 8.70 -5.94
C LEU A 198 20.91 9.12 -4.50
N ALA A 199 20.93 8.15 -3.57
CA ALA A 199 21.23 8.40 -2.16
C ALA A 199 22.65 8.94 -1.93
N GLN A 200 23.62 8.49 -2.71
CA GLN A 200 25.00 9.01 -2.68
C GLN A 200 25.09 10.47 -3.17
N GLN A 201 24.31 10.84 -4.20
CA GLN A 201 24.27 12.19 -4.74
C GLN A 201 23.59 13.19 -3.78
N SER A 202 22.58 12.74 -3.04
CA SER A 202 21.86 13.58 -2.06
C SER A 202 22.70 13.90 -0.83
N SER A 203 23.86 13.24 -0.66
CA SER A 203 24.76 13.39 0.49
C SER A 203 26.02 14.21 0.18
N ALA A 204 26.20 14.63 -1.06
CA ALA A 204 27.33 15.43 -1.54
C ALA A 204 26.97 16.92 -1.61
#